data_ddeadc2975edec3a41e7d2dae55eb70e
#
_entry.id   ddeadc2975edec3a41e7d2dae55eb70e
#
_cell.length_a   1.000
_cell.length_b   1.000
_cell.length_c   1.000
_cell.angle_alpha   90.00
_cell.angle_beta   90.00
_cell.angle_gamma   90.00
#
_symmetry.space_group_name_H-M   'P 1'
#
loop_
_entity.id
_entity.type
_entity.pdbx_description
1 polymer ?
#
loop_
_entity_poly.entity_id
_entity_poly.type
_entity_poly.pdbx_seq_one_letter_code
_entity_poly.pdbx_strand_id
1 'polypeptide(L)'
;MNNRVQFYKIIDNISSFNRLSHAYLIEVDNYDDDYQCILDFVKLILCGRNDKNSKCLNCGNCNICSQIDSGNYVDLKIIEPDGNLIRKKQMTSLQEEFNNKSLLDNKRIYIIEECEKMNQSSANTILKFLEEPEDDVVAILIADNRYHVIDTIISRCQIISKRKFCL
;
A
#
# COMPACT_ATOMS: atom_id res chain seq x y z
N MET A 1 -15.75 -17.97 -7.14
CA MET A 1 -16.12 -16.72 -7.81
C MET A 1 -15.40 -15.56 -7.13
N ASN A 2 -14.58 -15.09 -7.81
CA ASN A 2 -13.47 -14.12 -7.78
C ASN A 2 -13.40 -13.15 -6.61
N ASN A 3 -12.48 -13.44 -5.68
CA ASN A 3 -11.97 -12.52 -4.66
C ASN A 3 -11.54 -11.17 -5.26
N ARG A 4 -11.07 -11.15 -6.50
CA ARG A 4 -10.71 -9.94 -7.26
C ARG A 4 -11.88 -8.96 -7.40
N VAL A 5 -13.08 -9.43 -7.69
CA VAL A 5 -14.25 -8.55 -7.93
C VAL A 5 -14.64 -7.76 -6.68
N GLN A 6 -14.47 -8.33 -5.50
CA GLN A 6 -14.82 -7.64 -4.25
C GLN A 6 -13.73 -6.65 -3.82
N PHE A 7 -12.46 -7.01 -4.02
CA PHE A 7 -11.35 -6.07 -3.82
C PHE A 7 -11.55 -4.83 -4.69
N TYR A 8 -11.86 -5.02 -5.96
CA TYR A 8 -12.14 -3.91 -6.87
C TYR A 8 -13.36 -3.07 -6.46
N LYS A 9 -14.40 -3.66 -5.88
CA LYS A 9 -15.54 -2.90 -5.35
C LYS A 9 -15.16 -2.00 -4.17
N ILE A 10 -14.28 -2.47 -3.29
CA ILE A 10 -13.79 -1.66 -2.16
C ILE A 10 -12.95 -0.50 -2.69
N ILE A 11 -12.06 -0.79 -3.63
CA ILE A 11 -11.23 0.22 -4.28
C ILE A 11 -12.08 1.26 -5.02
N ASP A 12 -13.09 0.82 -5.74
CA ASP A 12 -14.03 1.68 -6.45
C ASP A 12 -14.80 2.60 -5.49
N ASN A 13 -15.23 2.07 -4.35
CA ASN A 13 -15.83 2.88 -3.29
C ASN A 13 -14.86 3.91 -2.70
N ILE A 14 -13.59 3.53 -2.46
CA ILE A 14 -12.56 4.46 -1.95
C ILE A 14 -12.34 5.58 -2.96
N SER A 15 -12.24 5.28 -4.24
CA SER A 15 -12.01 6.27 -5.30
C SER A 15 -13.24 7.13 -5.58
N SER A 16 -14.45 6.55 -5.56
CA SER A 16 -15.71 7.26 -5.82
C SER A 16 -16.02 8.32 -4.77
N PHE A 17 -15.65 8.07 -3.51
CA PHE A 17 -15.89 9.01 -2.40
C PHE A 17 -14.73 9.99 -2.18
N ASN A 18 -13.68 9.94 -2.99
CA ASN A 18 -12.47 10.76 -2.85
C ASN A 18 -11.89 10.72 -1.41
N ARG A 19 -12.01 9.57 -0.74
CA ARG A 19 -11.59 9.34 0.65
C ARG A 19 -10.41 8.38 0.70
N LEU A 20 -9.32 8.77 0.05
CA LEU A 20 -8.07 8.02 0.17
C LEU A 20 -7.52 8.18 1.59
N SER A 21 -7.34 7.06 2.29
CA SER A 21 -6.65 7.05 3.58
C SER A 21 -5.13 7.17 3.37
N HIS A 22 -4.44 7.72 4.34
CA HIS A 22 -2.97 7.80 4.34
C HIS A 22 -2.30 6.46 4.62
N ALA A 23 -3.01 5.49 5.19
CA ALA A 23 -2.45 4.17 5.50
C ALA A 23 -3.49 3.05 5.38
N TYR A 24 -3.09 1.96 4.76
CA TYR A 24 -3.88 0.74 4.60
C TYR A 24 -3.12 -0.46 5.17
N LEU A 25 -3.84 -1.34 5.87
CA LEU A 25 -3.37 -2.67 6.22
C LEU A 25 -4.19 -3.69 5.42
N ILE A 26 -3.55 -4.39 4.51
CA ILE A 26 -4.17 -5.38 3.63
C ILE A 26 -3.83 -6.78 4.12
N GLU A 27 -4.84 -7.56 4.50
CA GLU A 27 -4.66 -8.98 4.80
C GLU A 27 -4.73 -9.80 3.51
N VAL A 28 -3.72 -10.65 3.31
CA VAL A 28 -3.62 -11.57 2.17
C VAL A 28 -3.57 -13.01 2.65
N ASP A 29 -4.18 -13.95 1.91
CA ASP A 29 -4.06 -15.38 2.22
C ASP A 29 -2.89 -16.02 1.45
N ASN A 30 -2.72 -15.60 0.21
CA ASN A 30 -1.64 -16.03 -0.65
C ASN A 30 -1.00 -14.79 -1.26
N TYR A 31 0.24 -14.54 -0.86
CA TYR A 31 0.97 -13.35 -1.26
C TYR A 31 1.09 -13.22 -2.78
N ASP A 32 1.49 -14.31 -3.45
CA ASP A 32 1.72 -14.32 -4.89
C ASP A 32 0.45 -14.05 -5.69
N ASP A 33 -0.68 -14.64 -5.26
CA ASP A 33 -1.96 -14.49 -5.96
C ASP A 33 -2.58 -13.10 -5.74
N ASP A 34 -2.35 -12.51 -4.58
CA ASP A 34 -2.97 -11.24 -4.18
C ASP A 34 -2.10 -10.03 -4.57
N TYR A 35 -0.81 -10.24 -4.85
CA TYR A 35 0.14 -9.18 -5.15
C TYR A 35 -0.27 -8.33 -6.37
N GLN A 36 -0.78 -8.97 -7.40
CA GLN A 36 -1.27 -8.24 -8.57
C GLN A 36 -2.43 -7.30 -8.23
N CYS A 37 -3.31 -7.71 -7.33
CA CYS A 37 -4.41 -6.84 -6.87
C CYS A 37 -3.89 -5.62 -6.09
N ILE A 38 -2.81 -5.80 -5.34
CA ILE A 38 -2.14 -4.71 -4.63
C ILE A 38 -1.50 -3.72 -5.61
N LEU A 39 -0.81 -4.22 -6.64
CA LEU A 39 -0.27 -3.37 -7.70
C LEU A 39 -1.36 -2.62 -8.47
N ASP A 40 -2.50 -3.24 -8.72
CA ASP A 40 -3.65 -2.58 -9.35
C ASP A 40 -4.19 -1.45 -8.46
N PHE A 41 -4.18 -1.63 -7.14
CA PHE A 41 -4.53 -0.58 -6.19
C PHE A 41 -3.52 0.58 -6.22
N VAL A 42 -2.23 0.27 -6.25
CA VAL A 42 -1.15 1.27 -6.41
C VAL A 42 -1.34 2.07 -7.70
N LYS A 43 -1.59 1.39 -8.80
CA LYS A 43 -1.84 2.04 -10.10
C LYS A 43 -3.05 2.96 -10.05
N LEU A 44 -4.13 2.55 -9.39
CA LEU A 44 -5.31 3.38 -9.21
C LEU A 44 -4.98 4.70 -8.48
N ILE A 45 -4.18 4.62 -7.42
CA ILE A 45 -3.79 5.80 -6.64
C ILE A 45 -2.89 6.73 -7.46
N LEU A 46 -1.90 6.18 -8.16
CA LEU A 46 -0.85 6.94 -8.83
C LEU A 46 -1.24 7.40 -10.24
N CYS A 47 -1.96 6.58 -10.99
CA CYS A 47 -2.37 6.90 -12.35
C CYS A 47 -3.40 8.06 -12.37
N GLY A 48 -4.25 8.15 -11.33
CA GLY A 48 -5.16 9.30 -11.12
C GLY A 48 -6.15 9.58 -12.26
N ARG A 49 -6.17 8.75 -13.28
CA ARG A 49 -7.10 8.89 -14.40
C ARG A 49 -8.48 8.36 -14.03
N ASN A 50 -9.19 9.17 -13.27
CA ASN A 50 -10.65 9.10 -13.17
C ASN A 50 -11.28 9.52 -14.52
N ASP A 51 -11.03 8.77 -15.56
CA ASP A 51 -11.88 8.84 -16.74
C ASP A 51 -13.22 8.24 -16.32
N LYS A 52 -14.19 9.12 -16.08
CA LYS A 52 -15.57 8.76 -15.70
C LYS A 52 -16.25 7.78 -16.67
N ASN A 53 -15.60 7.52 -17.81
CA ASN A 53 -16.07 6.64 -18.88
C ASN A 53 -15.27 5.33 -19.00
N SER A 54 -14.14 5.15 -18.33
CA SER A 54 -13.41 3.88 -18.39
C SER A 54 -13.79 3.00 -17.21
N LYS A 55 -14.34 1.83 -17.49
CA LYS A 55 -14.60 0.77 -16.51
C LYS A 55 -13.32 0.11 -15.97
N CYS A 56 -12.17 0.65 -16.30
CA CYS A 56 -10.88 0.16 -15.85
C CYS A 56 -10.41 0.95 -14.64
N LEU A 57 -10.19 0.27 -13.54
CA LEU A 57 -9.65 0.80 -12.29
C LEU A 57 -8.25 1.40 -12.44
N ASN A 58 -7.52 0.99 -13.45
CA ASN A 58 -6.28 1.59 -13.92
C ASN A 58 -6.31 1.64 -15.45
N CYS A 59 -5.60 2.58 -16.05
CA CYS A 59 -5.62 2.69 -17.51
C CYS A 59 -4.81 1.57 -18.21
N GLY A 60 -3.91 0.89 -17.49
CA GLY A 60 -3.07 -0.19 -17.99
C GLY A 60 -2.01 0.20 -19.04
N ASN A 61 -2.16 1.35 -19.68
CA ASN A 61 -1.41 1.72 -20.89
C ASN A 61 -0.61 3.03 -20.75
N CYS A 62 -0.70 3.73 -19.61
CA CYS A 62 0.07 4.97 -19.43
C CYS A 62 1.50 4.67 -18.95
N ASN A 63 2.35 5.68 -19.04
CA ASN A 63 3.73 5.60 -18.60
C ASN A 63 3.86 5.21 -17.11
N ILE A 64 2.98 5.74 -16.25
CA ILE A 64 2.97 5.41 -14.81
C ILE A 64 2.67 3.92 -14.61
N CYS A 65 1.62 3.39 -15.22
CA CYS A 65 1.26 1.97 -15.09
C CYS A 65 2.38 1.07 -15.64
N SER A 66 3.00 1.43 -16.75
CA SER A 66 4.14 0.70 -17.32
C SER A 66 5.35 0.70 -16.40
N GLN A 67 5.67 1.84 -15.78
CA GLN A 67 6.78 1.95 -14.83
C GLN A 67 6.52 1.14 -13.54
N ILE A 68 5.29 1.11 -13.05
CA ILE A 68 4.91 0.29 -11.89
C ILE A 68 5.07 -1.19 -12.23
N ASP A 69 4.57 -1.64 -13.39
CA ASP A 69 4.67 -3.04 -13.82
C ASP A 69 6.11 -3.50 -14.01
N SER A 70 6.99 -2.61 -14.47
CA SER A 70 8.41 -2.89 -14.64
C SER A 70 9.26 -2.70 -13.36
N GLY A 71 8.65 -2.24 -12.26
CA GLY A 71 9.36 -1.95 -11.00
C GLY A 71 10.24 -0.70 -11.06
N ASN A 72 10.03 0.19 -12.02
CA ASN A 72 10.88 1.37 -12.25
C ASN A 72 10.22 2.70 -11.82
N TYR A 73 9.06 2.65 -11.14
CA TYR A 73 8.42 3.87 -10.67
C TYR A 73 9.18 4.44 -9.46
N VAL A 74 9.68 5.66 -9.58
CA VAL A 74 10.63 6.27 -8.61
C VAL A 74 10.00 6.50 -7.24
N ASP A 75 8.74 6.94 -7.21
CA ASP A 75 8.02 7.30 -5.99
C ASP A 75 7.21 6.11 -5.42
N LEU A 76 7.54 4.88 -5.79
CA LEU A 76 7.05 3.64 -5.19
C LEU A 76 8.21 2.88 -4.55
N LYS A 77 8.12 2.68 -3.23
CA LYS A 77 9.10 1.89 -2.48
C LYS A 77 8.47 0.63 -1.92
N ILE A 78 9.18 -0.47 -2.06
CA ILE A 78 8.77 -1.77 -1.52
C ILE A 78 9.82 -2.19 -0.50
N ILE A 79 9.37 -2.47 0.72
CA ILE A 79 10.20 -2.97 1.81
C ILE A 79 9.84 -4.42 2.05
N GLU A 80 10.80 -5.28 1.83
CA GLU A 80 10.72 -6.72 2.10
C GLU A 80 11.47 -7.05 3.39
N PRO A 81 11.10 -8.13 4.12
CA PRO A 81 11.87 -8.58 5.26
C PRO A 81 13.32 -8.94 4.87
N ASP A 82 14.26 -8.58 5.72
CA ASP A 82 15.64 -9.06 5.66
C ASP A 82 15.73 -10.37 6.46
N GLY A 83 15.63 -11.49 5.76
CA GLY A 83 15.42 -12.80 6.37
C GLY A 83 14.02 -12.89 7.01
N ASN A 84 13.98 -13.07 8.33
CA ASN A 84 12.74 -13.22 9.08
C ASN A 84 12.27 -11.94 9.80
N LEU A 85 12.94 -10.81 9.58
CA LEU A 85 12.65 -9.56 10.28
C LEU A 85 12.71 -8.37 9.36
N ILE A 86 11.82 -7.42 9.62
CA ILE A 86 11.93 -6.06 9.09
C ILE A 86 12.70 -5.24 10.12
N ARG A 87 13.88 -4.77 9.73
CA ARG A 87 14.82 -4.12 10.64
C ARG A 87 14.53 -2.62 10.77
N LYS A 88 14.85 -2.07 11.94
CA LYS A 88 14.78 -0.63 12.19
C LYS A 88 15.50 0.21 11.11
N LYS A 89 16.67 -0.26 10.64
CA LYS A 89 17.45 0.41 9.61
C LYS A 89 16.67 0.60 8.31
N GLN A 90 15.88 -0.41 7.90
CA GLN A 90 15.04 -0.31 6.70
C GLN A 90 13.96 0.78 6.87
N MET A 91 13.35 0.88 8.05
CA MET A 91 12.37 1.92 8.35
C MET A 91 12.99 3.32 8.42
N THR A 92 14.18 3.44 9.00
CA THR A 92 14.91 4.70 9.04
C THR A 92 15.30 5.17 7.64
N SER A 93 15.80 4.29 6.79
CA SER A 93 16.13 4.60 5.40
C SER A 93 14.90 5.02 4.59
N LEU A 94 13.77 4.36 4.82
CA LEU A 94 12.49 4.73 4.20
C LEU A 94 12.08 6.16 4.60
N GLN A 95 12.16 6.49 5.89
CA GLN A 95 11.85 7.83 6.39
C GLN A 95 12.76 8.90 5.78
N GLU A 96 14.06 8.66 5.74
CA GLU A 96 15.03 9.58 5.15
C GLU A 96 14.73 9.85 3.67
N GLU A 97 14.36 8.81 2.94
CA GLU A 97 14.00 8.93 1.53
C GLU A 97 12.72 9.75 1.33
N PHE A 98 11.70 9.51 2.15
CA PHE A 98 10.41 10.20 2.05
C PHE A 98 10.40 11.61 2.69
N ASN A 99 11.40 11.97 3.49
CA ASN A 99 11.58 13.34 3.95
C ASN A 99 11.97 14.31 2.82
N ASN A 100 12.48 13.79 1.71
CA ASN A 100 12.72 14.58 0.51
C ASN A 100 11.42 14.77 -0.26
N LYS A 101 11.29 15.89 -0.99
CA LYS A 101 10.11 16.11 -1.84
C LYS A 101 10.02 15.09 -2.97
N SER A 102 8.79 14.78 -3.37
CA SER A 102 8.54 13.97 -4.57
C SER A 102 9.25 14.53 -5.80
N LEU A 103 9.82 13.64 -6.62
CA LEU A 103 10.46 14.01 -7.87
C LEU A 103 9.44 14.25 -9.00
N LEU A 104 8.25 13.68 -8.88
CA LEU A 104 7.24 13.65 -9.94
C LEU A 104 6.03 14.55 -9.68
N ASP A 105 6.03 15.31 -8.58
CA ASP A 105 4.90 16.15 -8.15
C ASP A 105 3.58 15.36 -8.10
N ASN A 106 3.66 14.11 -7.66
CA ASN A 106 2.57 13.14 -7.57
C ASN A 106 2.59 12.48 -6.19
N LYS A 107 1.58 11.64 -5.92
CA LYS A 107 1.56 10.82 -4.71
C LYS A 107 2.74 9.84 -4.70
N ARG A 108 3.26 9.61 -3.50
CA ARG A 108 4.30 8.63 -3.22
C ARG A 108 3.72 7.49 -2.41
N ILE A 109 4.12 6.29 -2.71
CA ILE A 109 3.62 5.10 -2.02
C ILE A 109 4.81 4.29 -1.49
N TYR A 110 4.71 3.84 -0.25
CA TYR A 110 5.55 2.76 0.23
C TYR A 110 4.71 1.56 0.61
N ILE A 111 5.22 0.37 0.25
CA ILE A 111 4.64 -0.92 0.58
C ILE A 111 5.57 -1.60 1.58
N ILE A 112 5.03 -2.08 2.68
CA ILE A 112 5.76 -2.93 3.63
C ILE A 112 5.15 -4.32 3.57
N GLU A 113 5.92 -5.25 3.01
CA GLU A 113 5.52 -6.64 2.87
C GLU A 113 5.75 -7.41 4.17
N GLU A 114 4.86 -8.36 4.47
CA GLU A 114 4.94 -9.17 5.69
C GLU A 114 5.18 -8.31 6.95
N CYS A 115 4.36 -7.27 7.12
CA CYS A 115 4.58 -6.26 8.17
C CYS A 115 4.47 -6.83 9.59
N GLU A 116 3.90 -8.03 9.78
CA GLU A 116 3.94 -8.80 11.01
C GLU A 116 5.37 -9.17 11.44
N LYS A 117 6.33 -9.14 10.53
CA LYS A 117 7.76 -9.38 10.82
C LYS A 117 8.50 -8.16 11.37
N MET A 118 7.81 -7.05 11.58
CA MET A 118 8.37 -5.92 12.32
C MET A 118 8.50 -6.25 13.80
N ASN A 119 9.67 -5.95 14.37
CA ASN A 119 9.82 -5.94 15.81
C ASN A 119 9.38 -4.59 16.40
N GLN A 120 9.34 -4.48 17.73
CA GLN A 120 8.92 -3.25 18.42
C GLN A 120 9.74 -2.02 18.00
N SER A 121 11.03 -2.19 17.73
CA SER A 121 11.93 -1.09 17.35
C SER A 121 11.63 -0.57 15.93
N SER A 122 11.44 -1.45 14.96
CA SER A 122 11.06 -1.07 13.59
C SER A 122 9.65 -0.51 13.54
N ALA A 123 8.70 -1.11 14.27
CA ALA A 123 7.35 -0.62 14.39
C ALA A 123 7.28 0.81 14.96
N ASN A 124 8.01 1.08 16.06
CA ASN A 124 8.06 2.42 16.65
C ASN A 124 8.63 3.47 15.68
N THR A 125 9.55 3.07 14.81
CA THR A 125 10.10 3.97 13.81
C THR A 125 9.03 4.36 12.77
N ILE A 126 8.24 3.41 12.29
CA ILE A 126 7.21 3.69 11.28
C ILE A 126 5.98 4.39 11.88
N LEU A 127 5.68 4.19 13.17
CA LEU A 127 4.53 4.80 13.84
C LEU A 127 4.52 6.32 13.71
N LYS A 128 5.67 6.97 13.82
CA LYS A 128 5.77 8.42 13.64
C LYS A 128 5.31 8.84 12.24
N PHE A 129 5.64 8.06 11.24
CA PHE A 129 5.25 8.29 9.84
C PHE A 129 3.74 8.08 9.61
N LEU A 130 3.14 7.16 10.38
CA LEU A 130 1.70 6.90 10.33
C LEU A 130 0.88 7.90 11.14
N GLU A 131 1.47 8.51 12.16
CA GLU A 131 0.81 9.52 13.00
C GLU A 131 0.78 10.91 12.36
N GLU A 132 1.84 11.27 11.69
CA GLU A 132 2.03 12.57 11.03
C GLU A 132 2.31 12.36 9.53
N PRO A 133 1.30 11.88 8.77
CA PRO A 133 1.49 11.58 7.35
C PRO A 133 1.69 12.86 6.54
N GLU A 134 2.60 12.81 5.59
CA GLU A 134 2.68 13.81 4.53
C GLU A 134 1.48 13.67 3.59
N ASP A 135 0.94 14.79 3.10
CA ASP A 135 -0.29 14.83 2.30
C ASP A 135 -0.21 14.02 1.00
N ASP A 136 0.99 13.86 0.46
CA ASP A 136 1.26 13.15 -0.79
C ASP A 136 1.67 11.69 -0.59
N VAL A 137 1.78 11.20 0.66
CA VAL A 137 2.27 9.85 0.98
C VAL A 137 1.14 8.92 1.37
N VAL A 138 1.13 7.72 0.78
CA VAL A 138 0.22 6.63 1.13
C VAL A 138 1.02 5.40 1.55
N ALA A 139 0.73 4.87 2.73
CA ALA A 139 1.30 3.65 3.25
C ALA A 139 0.42 2.44 2.90
N ILE A 140 1.02 1.37 2.41
CA ILE A 140 0.36 0.08 2.21
C ILE A 140 1.15 -0.97 2.99
N LEU A 141 0.57 -1.47 4.06
CA LEU A 141 1.14 -2.55 4.86
C LEU A 141 0.42 -3.85 4.49
N ILE A 142 1.17 -4.92 4.29
CA ILE A 142 0.63 -6.22 3.90
C ILE A 142 0.98 -7.23 4.98
N ALA A 143 0.01 -7.99 5.43
CA ALA A 143 0.17 -9.06 6.40
C ALA A 143 -0.64 -10.30 6.01
N ASP A 144 -0.17 -11.47 6.43
CA ASP A 144 -0.94 -12.72 6.34
C ASP A 144 -2.11 -12.72 7.33
N ASN A 145 -1.88 -12.16 8.51
CA ASN A 145 -2.86 -12.07 9.57
C ASN A 145 -2.66 -10.79 10.40
N ARG A 146 -3.66 -9.91 10.39
CA ARG A 146 -3.62 -8.66 11.17
C ARG A 146 -3.39 -8.85 12.66
N TYR A 147 -3.78 -10.00 13.23
CA TYR A 147 -3.58 -10.29 14.65
C TYR A 147 -2.12 -10.55 15.04
N HIS A 148 -1.24 -10.75 14.05
CA HIS A 148 0.20 -10.82 14.25
C HIS A 148 0.90 -9.45 14.14
N VAL A 149 0.16 -8.43 13.67
CA VAL A 149 0.67 -7.07 13.56
C VAL A 149 0.50 -6.34 14.88
N ILE A 150 1.44 -5.47 15.23
CA ILE A 150 1.41 -4.68 16.45
C ILE A 150 0.19 -3.76 16.47
N ASP A 151 -0.57 -3.79 17.56
CA ASP A 151 -1.85 -3.08 17.72
C ASP A 151 -1.76 -1.58 17.43
N THR A 152 -0.66 -0.94 17.76
CA THR A 152 -0.42 0.48 17.50
C THR A 152 -0.35 0.81 16.01
N ILE A 153 0.07 -0.12 15.17
CA ILE A 153 0.03 -0.01 13.70
C ILE A 153 -1.40 -0.21 13.21
N ILE A 154 -2.07 -1.28 13.68
CA ILE A 154 -3.45 -1.60 13.27
C ILE A 154 -4.38 -0.41 13.49
N SER A 155 -4.26 0.25 14.64
CA SER A 155 -5.13 1.37 15.02
C SER A 155 -5.00 2.61 14.11
N ARG A 156 -3.92 2.71 13.33
CA ARG A 156 -3.62 3.84 12.44
C ARG A 156 -3.87 3.56 10.96
N CYS A 157 -4.24 2.31 10.64
CA CYS A 157 -4.45 1.88 9.27
C CYS A 157 -5.93 1.61 8.99
N GLN A 158 -6.38 1.91 7.79
CA GLN A 158 -7.63 1.37 7.29
C GLN A 158 -7.43 -0.09 6.91
N ILE A 159 -8.18 -0.98 7.53
CA ILE A 159 -8.02 -2.42 7.32
C ILE A 159 -8.83 -2.86 6.11
N ILE A 160 -8.16 -3.54 5.18
CA ILE A 160 -8.77 -4.26 4.07
C ILE A 160 -8.55 -5.74 4.33
N SER A 161 -9.58 -6.43 4.80
CA SER A 161 -9.49 -7.84 5.13
C SER A 161 -10.07 -8.70 4.04
N LYS A 162 -9.36 -9.76 3.65
CA LYS A 162 -9.84 -10.74 2.67
C LYS A 162 -11.10 -11.48 3.15
N ARG A 163 -11.30 -11.63 4.45
CA ARG A 163 -12.51 -12.25 5.00
C ARG A 163 -13.80 -11.48 4.68
N LYS A 164 -13.70 -10.17 4.38
CA LYS A 164 -14.82 -9.39 3.82
C LYS A 164 -15.02 -9.63 2.34
N PHE A 165 -14.10 -10.35 1.69
CA PHE A 165 -14.17 -10.70 0.28
C PHE A 165 -14.84 -12.06 0.03
N CYS A 166 -15.17 -12.83 1.07
CA CYS A 166 -15.73 -14.17 1.00
C CYS A 166 -17.24 -14.26 1.37
N LEU A 167 -17.99 -13.19 1.21
CA LEU A 167 -19.45 -13.22 1.36
C LEU A 167 -20.16 -13.16 0.01
#